data_1289d7ead4140383e2f4c40c9a53b972
#
_entry.id   1289d7ead4140383e2f4c40c9a53b972
#
_cell.length_a   1.000
_cell.length_b   1.000
_cell.length_c   1.000
_cell.angle_alpha   90.00
_cell.angle_beta   90.00
_cell.angle_gamma   90.00
#
_symmetry.space_group_name_H-M   'P 1'
#
loop_
_entity.id
_entity.type
_entity.pdbx_description
1 polymer ?
#
loop_
_entity_poly.entity_id
_entity_poly.type
_entity_poly.pdbx_seq_one_letter_code
_entity_poly.pdbx_strand_id
1 'polypeptide(L)'
;STVLSQLGQFNLFVSQGQYWQLFTSIFVHVDITHIALNMLFLVLFGLRAEELFKPEEYFFIYIISGISGNILTLFLMPIYTISAGASGAIFGMYGANIIYMRKTFGQSIIGALLYAFLLLMLTTGEEVNIVAHFGGLAAGLIMGYILAKNNENNWIEPY
;
A
#
# COMPACT_ATOMS: atom_id res chain seq x y z
N SER A 1 9.68 5.34 21.14
CA SER A 1 9.56 4.06 21.87
C SER A 1 10.56 3.06 21.30
N THR A 2 11.01 2.10 22.10
CA THR A 2 11.98 1.06 21.69
C THR A 2 11.49 0.26 20.49
N VAL A 3 10.17 0.06 20.34
CA VAL A 3 9.55 -0.66 19.22
C VAL A 3 9.73 0.10 17.91
N LEU A 4 9.46 1.40 17.89
CA LEU A 4 9.63 2.22 16.67
C LEU A 4 11.09 2.26 16.20
N SER A 5 12.07 2.32 17.13
CA SER A 5 13.47 2.35 16.74
C SER A 5 14.00 1.01 16.21
N GLN A 6 13.39 -0.10 16.59
CA GLN A 6 13.82 -1.44 16.17
C GLN A 6 13.06 -1.97 14.95
N LEU A 7 11.75 -1.71 14.88
CA LEU A 7 10.83 -2.30 13.90
C LEU A 7 10.26 -1.27 12.91
N GLY A 8 10.24 0.01 13.24
CA GLY A 8 9.92 1.08 12.29
C GLY A 8 11.05 1.25 11.28
N GLN A 9 10.75 1.79 10.12
CA GLN A 9 11.79 2.14 9.13
C GLN A 9 12.50 3.40 9.58
N PHE A 10 13.80 3.32 9.83
CA PHE A 10 14.68 4.46 9.93
C PHE A 10 15.69 4.38 8.79
N ASN A 11 15.63 5.33 7.84
CA ASN A 11 16.41 5.25 6.61
C ASN A 11 17.92 5.06 6.87
N LEU A 12 18.45 5.71 7.90
CA LEU A 12 19.86 5.52 8.31
C LEU A 12 20.15 4.06 8.67
N PHE A 13 19.31 3.41 9.46
CA PHE A 13 19.53 2.03 9.86
C PHE A 13 19.32 1.04 8.72
N VAL A 14 18.35 1.30 7.85
CA VAL A 14 18.17 0.50 6.63
C VAL A 14 19.41 0.58 5.75
N SER A 15 19.99 1.78 5.56
CA SER A 15 21.23 1.96 4.78
C SER A 15 22.45 1.29 5.43
N GLN A 16 22.41 1.02 6.71
CA GLN A 16 23.43 0.29 7.47
C GLN A 16 23.18 -1.24 7.53
N GLY A 17 22.18 -1.75 6.79
CA GLY A 17 21.91 -3.17 6.67
C GLY A 17 20.72 -3.69 7.47
N GLN A 18 19.97 -2.84 8.18
CA GLN A 18 18.77 -3.27 8.90
C GLN A 18 17.55 -3.38 7.95
N TYR A 19 17.67 -4.20 6.89
CA TYR A 19 16.67 -4.31 5.82
C TYR A 19 15.32 -4.87 6.27
N TRP A 20 15.25 -5.59 7.41
CA TRP A 20 13.99 -6.07 7.97
C TRP A 20 13.01 -4.92 8.27
N GLN A 21 13.51 -3.72 8.53
CA GLN A 21 12.69 -2.54 8.79
C GLN A 21 11.80 -2.17 7.60
N LEU A 22 12.19 -2.49 6.37
CA LEU A 22 11.33 -2.30 5.19
C LEU A 22 10.06 -3.15 5.25
N PHE A 23 10.10 -4.27 5.94
CA PHE A 23 8.96 -5.16 6.13
C PHE A 23 8.25 -4.91 7.46
N THR A 24 8.99 -4.84 8.56
CA THR A 24 8.39 -4.77 9.90
C THR A 24 7.66 -3.46 10.16
N SER A 25 8.11 -2.36 9.57
CA SER A 25 7.49 -1.05 9.72
C SER A 25 6.03 -0.99 9.23
N ILE A 26 5.64 -1.87 8.31
CA ILE A 26 4.25 -2.00 7.82
C ILE A 26 3.28 -2.36 8.97
N PHE A 27 3.76 -3.02 10.01
CA PHE A 27 2.96 -3.53 11.13
C PHE A 27 3.08 -2.70 12.40
N VAL A 28 3.94 -1.68 12.40
CA VAL A 28 4.18 -0.79 13.55
C VAL A 28 3.48 0.54 13.34
N HIS A 29 2.91 1.12 14.41
CA HIS A 29 2.22 2.40 14.35
C HIS A 29 2.75 3.33 15.45
N VAL A 30 2.75 4.64 15.17
CA VAL A 30 3.30 5.65 16.08
C VAL A 30 2.40 5.88 17.29
N ASP A 31 1.08 5.82 17.11
CA ASP A 31 0.07 6.02 18.15
C ASP A 31 -1.24 5.29 17.88
N ILE A 32 -2.17 5.38 18.83
CA ILE A 32 -3.47 4.69 18.78
C ILE A 32 -4.39 5.26 17.68
N THR A 33 -4.33 6.55 17.40
CA THR A 33 -5.14 7.18 16.35
C THR A 33 -4.65 6.71 14.99
N HIS A 34 -3.35 6.64 14.79
CA HIS A 34 -2.74 6.17 13.56
C HIS A 34 -3.13 4.72 13.26
N ILE A 35 -3.05 3.80 14.24
CA ILE A 35 -3.50 2.42 14.00
C ILE A 35 -5.01 2.34 13.76
N ALA A 36 -5.82 3.10 14.49
CA ALA A 36 -7.28 3.10 14.32
C ALA A 36 -7.69 3.55 12.91
N LEU A 37 -7.07 4.61 12.37
CA LEU A 37 -7.31 5.08 11.00
C LEU A 37 -6.83 4.05 9.96
N ASN A 38 -5.65 3.45 10.15
CA ASN A 38 -5.17 2.39 9.27
C ASN A 38 -6.12 1.19 9.26
N MET A 39 -6.63 0.75 10.42
CA MET A 39 -7.60 -0.35 10.49
C MET A 39 -8.92 0.00 9.83
N LEU A 40 -9.42 1.23 10.00
CA LEU A 40 -10.62 1.70 9.30
C LEU A 40 -10.45 1.61 7.78
N PHE A 41 -9.37 2.15 7.23
CA PHE A 41 -9.11 2.11 5.79
C PHE A 41 -8.81 0.68 5.30
N LEU A 42 -8.14 -0.15 6.12
CA LEU A 42 -7.94 -1.56 5.78
C LEU A 42 -9.27 -2.31 5.68
N VAL A 43 -10.21 -2.06 6.57
CA VAL A 43 -11.57 -2.63 6.47
C VAL A 43 -12.26 -2.16 5.19
N LEU A 44 -12.24 -0.86 4.91
CA LEU A 44 -12.93 -0.29 3.73
C LEU A 44 -12.37 -0.83 2.41
N PHE A 45 -11.06 -0.86 2.24
CA PHE A 45 -10.43 -1.27 0.99
C PHE A 45 -10.09 -2.76 0.95
N GLY A 46 -9.79 -3.35 2.10
CA GLY A 46 -9.48 -4.76 2.24
C GLY A 46 -10.69 -5.66 2.00
N LEU A 47 -11.86 -5.33 2.55
CA LEU A 47 -13.09 -6.09 2.25
C LEU A 47 -13.39 -6.10 0.75
N ARG A 48 -13.19 -4.97 0.06
CA ARG A 48 -13.35 -4.94 -1.39
C ARG A 48 -12.29 -5.78 -2.11
N ALA A 49 -11.05 -5.80 -1.62
CA ALA A 49 -10.01 -6.63 -2.18
C ALA A 49 -10.28 -8.14 -1.95
N GLU A 50 -10.84 -8.53 -0.80
CA GLU A 50 -11.24 -9.93 -0.53
C GLU A 50 -12.31 -10.44 -1.53
N GLU A 51 -13.17 -9.57 -2.05
CA GLU A 51 -14.14 -9.92 -3.08
C GLU A 51 -13.52 -10.07 -4.48
N LEU A 52 -12.39 -9.40 -4.73
CA LEU A 52 -11.79 -9.30 -6.06
C LEU A 52 -10.61 -10.23 -6.27
N PHE A 53 -9.89 -10.58 -5.20
CA PHE A 53 -8.62 -11.29 -5.25
C PHE A 53 -8.65 -12.55 -4.39
N LYS A 54 -7.88 -13.56 -4.81
CA LYS A 54 -7.65 -14.75 -3.98
C LYS A 54 -6.85 -14.38 -2.71
N PRO A 55 -6.92 -15.17 -1.63
CA PRO A 55 -6.21 -14.86 -0.39
C PRO A 55 -4.71 -14.62 -0.56
N GLU A 56 -4.04 -15.42 -1.40
CA GLU A 56 -2.62 -15.24 -1.72
C GLU A 56 -2.34 -13.95 -2.49
N GLU A 57 -3.20 -13.59 -3.45
CA GLU A 57 -3.09 -12.34 -4.22
C GLU A 57 -3.28 -11.13 -3.31
N TYR A 58 -4.29 -11.18 -2.42
CA TYR A 58 -4.53 -10.18 -1.39
C TYR A 58 -3.28 -9.96 -0.54
N PHE A 59 -2.71 -11.04 -0.01
CA PHE A 59 -1.50 -10.99 0.81
C PHE A 59 -0.33 -10.37 0.06
N PHE A 60 -0.09 -10.79 -1.18
CA PHE A 60 1.00 -10.24 -2.01
C PHE A 60 0.79 -8.77 -2.34
N ILE A 61 -0.44 -8.34 -2.68
CA ILE A 61 -0.75 -6.93 -2.91
C ILE A 61 -0.38 -6.11 -1.66
N TYR A 62 -0.82 -6.53 -0.48
CA TYR A 62 -0.56 -5.84 0.76
C TYR A 62 0.94 -5.71 1.06
N ILE A 63 1.66 -6.81 1.05
CA ILE A 63 3.09 -6.86 1.40
C ILE A 63 3.94 -6.11 0.38
N ILE A 64 3.76 -6.39 -0.91
CA ILE A 64 4.58 -5.77 -1.96
C ILE A 64 4.34 -4.27 -2.02
N SER A 65 3.10 -3.82 -1.88
CA SER A 65 2.77 -2.40 -1.86
C SER A 65 3.40 -1.67 -0.66
N GLY A 66 3.33 -2.27 0.53
CA GLY A 66 3.96 -1.71 1.73
C GLY A 66 5.48 -1.60 1.58
N ILE A 67 6.13 -2.67 1.12
CA ILE A 67 7.58 -2.68 0.88
C ILE A 67 7.95 -1.65 -0.22
N SER A 68 7.17 -1.56 -1.30
CA SER A 68 7.43 -0.59 -2.38
C SER A 68 7.36 0.85 -1.90
N GLY A 69 6.39 1.17 -1.04
CA GLY A 69 6.28 2.47 -0.38
C GLY A 69 7.51 2.77 0.48
N ASN A 70 7.95 1.80 1.27
CA ASN A 70 9.12 1.91 2.13
C ASN A 70 10.44 2.03 1.34
N ILE A 71 10.58 1.30 0.24
CA ILE A 71 11.73 1.44 -0.67
C ILE A 71 11.74 2.85 -1.28
N LEU A 72 10.60 3.34 -1.75
CA LEU A 72 10.53 4.69 -2.31
C LEU A 72 10.88 5.76 -1.26
N THR A 73 10.44 5.57 -0.03
CA THR A 73 10.81 6.40 1.13
C THR A 73 12.32 6.40 1.36
N LEU A 74 12.96 5.24 1.30
CA LEU A 74 14.42 5.12 1.48
C LEU A 74 15.20 5.95 0.47
N PHE A 75 14.74 6.00 -0.79
CA PHE A 75 15.43 6.71 -1.86
C PHE A 75 15.09 8.20 -1.98
N LEU A 76 13.87 8.60 -1.64
CA LEU A 76 13.38 9.95 -1.87
C LEU A 76 13.29 10.82 -0.63
N MET A 77 13.30 10.23 0.57
CA MET A 77 13.21 10.97 1.82
C MET A 77 14.59 11.09 2.50
N PRO A 78 14.78 12.12 3.33
CA PRO A 78 16.04 12.30 4.05
C PRO A 78 16.49 11.07 4.84
N ILE A 79 17.80 10.93 5.02
CA ILE A 79 18.42 9.78 5.71
C ILE A 79 17.93 9.61 7.16
N TYR A 80 17.51 10.67 7.81
CA TYR A 80 16.99 10.65 9.18
C TYR A 80 15.46 10.49 9.25
N THR A 81 14.80 10.17 8.14
CA THR A 81 13.36 9.90 8.13
C THR A 81 13.06 8.63 8.91
N ILE A 82 12.07 8.73 9.80
CA ILE A 82 11.44 7.59 10.47
C ILE A 82 10.04 7.42 9.87
N SER A 83 9.68 6.20 9.52
CA SER A 83 8.39 5.85 8.92
C SER A 83 7.85 4.55 9.52
N ALA A 84 6.57 4.52 9.81
CA ALA A 84 5.87 3.34 10.30
C ALA A 84 4.39 3.44 9.95
N GLY A 85 3.74 2.31 9.70
CA GLY A 85 2.31 2.23 9.42
C GLY A 85 1.97 1.37 8.21
N ALA A 86 0.75 0.85 8.22
CA ALA A 86 0.20 0.02 7.15
C ALA A 86 -0.25 0.82 5.92
N SER A 87 -0.21 2.16 5.99
CA SER A 87 -0.89 3.03 5.02
C SER A 87 -0.36 2.87 3.58
N GLY A 88 0.93 2.66 3.37
CA GLY A 88 1.48 2.35 2.05
C GLY A 88 0.88 1.07 1.46
N ALA A 89 0.74 0.01 2.26
CA ALA A 89 0.09 -1.24 1.85
C ALA A 89 -1.40 -1.03 1.55
N ILE A 90 -2.10 -0.24 2.37
CA ILE A 90 -3.53 0.08 2.22
C ILE A 90 -3.78 0.90 0.95
N PHE A 91 -2.95 1.90 0.65
CA PHE A 91 -3.01 2.62 -0.62
C PHE A 91 -2.74 1.71 -1.82
N GLY A 92 -1.88 0.70 -1.67
CA GLY A 92 -1.67 -0.34 -2.68
C GLY A 92 -2.90 -1.21 -2.91
N MET A 93 -3.57 -1.66 -1.85
CA MET A 93 -4.85 -2.37 -1.93
C MET A 93 -5.90 -1.54 -2.68
N TYR A 94 -6.00 -0.26 -2.34
CA TYR A 94 -6.88 0.66 -3.04
C TYR A 94 -6.55 0.78 -4.53
N GLY A 95 -5.26 0.93 -4.87
CA GLY A 95 -4.79 0.98 -6.26
C GLY A 95 -5.12 -0.28 -7.05
N ALA A 96 -4.90 -1.46 -6.45
CA ALA A 96 -5.22 -2.73 -7.06
C ALA A 96 -6.73 -2.88 -7.32
N ASN A 97 -7.57 -2.52 -6.36
CA ASN A 97 -9.03 -2.51 -6.53
C ASN A 97 -9.46 -1.64 -7.71
N ILE A 98 -8.95 -0.40 -7.80
CA ILE A 98 -9.32 0.56 -8.85
C ILE A 98 -9.04 -0.02 -10.23
N ILE A 99 -7.80 -0.44 -10.47
CA ILE A 99 -7.38 -0.84 -11.80
C ILE A 99 -7.99 -2.19 -12.19
N TYR A 100 -8.16 -3.12 -11.24
CA TYR A 100 -8.83 -4.39 -11.47
C TYR A 100 -10.30 -4.16 -11.87
N MET A 101 -11.03 -3.33 -11.13
CA MET A 101 -12.43 -2.99 -11.44
C MET A 101 -12.56 -2.25 -12.78
N ARG A 102 -11.61 -1.39 -13.13
CA ARG A 102 -11.56 -0.74 -14.44
C ARG A 102 -11.41 -1.77 -15.55
N LYS A 103 -10.48 -2.69 -15.42
CA LYS A 103 -10.17 -3.69 -16.46
C LYS A 103 -11.28 -4.72 -16.60
N THR A 104 -11.80 -5.23 -15.48
CA THR A 104 -12.76 -6.33 -15.48
C THR A 104 -14.20 -5.85 -15.74
N PHE A 105 -14.59 -4.69 -15.18
CA PHE A 105 -15.97 -4.21 -15.21
C PHE A 105 -16.16 -2.90 -15.98
N GLY A 106 -15.12 -2.35 -16.60
CA GLY A 106 -15.19 -1.10 -17.36
C GLY A 106 -15.47 0.17 -16.54
N GLN A 107 -15.32 0.13 -15.23
CA GLN A 107 -15.60 1.27 -14.34
C GLN A 107 -14.68 2.46 -14.62
N SER A 108 -15.18 3.68 -14.35
CA SER A 108 -14.39 4.90 -14.50
C SER A 108 -13.25 4.95 -13.51
N ILE A 109 -12.03 5.15 -13.99
CA ILE A 109 -10.84 5.31 -13.16
C ILE A 109 -10.69 6.75 -12.63
N ILE A 110 -11.28 7.74 -13.31
CA ILE A 110 -11.04 9.16 -13.00
C ILE A 110 -11.58 9.49 -11.61
N GLY A 111 -12.81 9.12 -11.30
CA GLY A 111 -13.40 9.38 -9.99
C GLY A 111 -12.64 8.68 -8.86
N ALA A 112 -12.18 7.45 -9.10
CA ALA A 112 -11.39 6.71 -8.13
C ALA A 112 -10.01 7.33 -7.90
N LEU A 113 -9.32 7.80 -8.95
CA LEU A 113 -8.04 8.50 -8.82
C LEU A 113 -8.20 9.86 -8.13
N LEU A 114 -9.29 10.60 -8.40
CA LEU A 114 -9.61 11.82 -7.67
C LEU A 114 -9.86 11.55 -6.19
N TYR A 115 -10.57 10.46 -5.86
CA TYR A 115 -10.77 10.05 -4.48
C TYR A 115 -9.46 9.64 -3.80
N ALA A 116 -8.58 8.90 -4.50
CA ALA A 116 -7.24 8.60 -4.00
C ALA A 116 -6.43 9.86 -3.70
N PHE A 117 -6.49 10.84 -4.60
CA PHE A 117 -5.82 12.13 -4.41
C PHE A 117 -6.37 12.88 -3.20
N LEU A 118 -7.69 12.93 -3.02
CA LEU A 118 -8.32 13.53 -1.85
C LEU A 118 -7.91 12.82 -0.56
N LEU A 119 -7.88 11.49 -0.54
CA LEU A 119 -7.40 10.73 0.61
C LEU A 119 -5.95 11.03 0.93
N LEU A 120 -5.08 11.12 -0.08
CA LEU A 120 -3.68 11.53 0.10
C LEU A 120 -3.61 12.92 0.73
N MET A 121 -4.42 13.87 0.27
CA MET A 121 -4.44 15.24 0.81
C MET A 121 -5.00 15.29 2.24
N LEU A 122 -6.06 14.53 2.53
CA LEU A 122 -6.67 14.48 3.89
C LEU A 122 -5.78 13.78 4.92
N THR A 123 -4.90 12.89 4.48
CA THR A 123 -3.94 12.20 5.35
C THR A 123 -2.59 12.91 5.42
N THR A 124 -2.49 14.15 4.93
CA THR A 124 -1.26 14.95 5.07
C THR A 124 -1.14 15.49 6.49
N GLY A 125 0.03 15.32 7.09
CA GLY A 125 0.41 15.86 8.39
C GLY A 125 1.92 15.76 8.55
N GLU A 126 2.47 16.41 9.55
CA GLU A 126 3.93 16.41 9.77
C GLU A 126 4.51 15.00 9.96
N GLU A 127 3.67 14.04 10.36
CA GLU A 127 4.07 12.64 10.61
C GLU A 127 3.66 11.67 9.49
N VAL A 128 3.04 12.18 8.40
CA VAL A 128 2.54 11.32 7.32
C VAL A 128 3.55 11.20 6.18
N ASN A 129 3.95 9.99 5.87
CA ASN A 129 4.84 9.69 4.76
C ASN A 129 4.08 9.54 3.43
N ILE A 130 3.84 10.67 2.76
CA ILE A 130 3.16 10.72 1.46
C ILE A 130 3.92 9.90 0.40
N VAL A 131 5.25 9.87 0.45
CA VAL A 131 6.08 9.11 -0.49
C VAL A 131 5.77 7.62 -0.39
N ALA A 132 5.61 7.09 0.82
CA ALA A 132 5.21 5.69 1.03
C ALA A 132 3.81 5.41 0.46
N HIS A 133 2.86 6.34 0.61
CA HIS A 133 1.52 6.21 0.03
C HIS A 133 1.56 6.15 -1.51
N PHE A 134 2.33 7.03 -2.16
CA PHE A 134 2.51 7.01 -3.62
C PHE A 134 3.17 5.72 -4.10
N GLY A 135 4.22 5.27 -3.42
CA GLY A 135 4.91 4.02 -3.76
C GLY A 135 4.00 2.80 -3.65
N GLY A 136 3.22 2.75 -2.58
CA GLY A 136 2.21 1.70 -2.36
C GLY A 136 1.11 1.72 -3.43
N LEU A 137 0.53 2.90 -3.69
CA LEU A 137 -0.50 3.08 -4.72
C LEU A 137 -0.02 2.65 -6.10
N ALA A 138 1.18 3.07 -6.52
CA ALA A 138 1.77 2.71 -7.80
C ALA A 138 1.96 1.18 -7.93
N ALA A 139 2.52 0.54 -6.90
CA ALA A 139 2.68 -0.92 -6.88
C ALA A 139 1.33 -1.64 -6.96
N GLY A 140 0.34 -1.18 -6.22
CA GLY A 140 -1.02 -1.74 -6.25
C GLY A 140 -1.68 -1.61 -7.62
N LEU A 141 -1.57 -0.46 -8.28
CA LEU A 141 -2.07 -0.28 -9.65
C LEU A 141 -1.43 -1.28 -10.63
N ILE A 142 -0.12 -1.49 -10.54
CA ILE A 142 0.60 -2.44 -11.40
C ILE A 142 0.13 -3.87 -11.12
N MET A 143 0.06 -4.27 -9.86
CA MET A 143 -0.36 -5.64 -9.49
C MET A 143 -1.81 -5.91 -9.88
N GLY A 144 -2.72 -4.99 -9.61
CA GLY A 144 -4.13 -5.12 -10.01
C GLY A 144 -4.29 -5.22 -11.52
N TYR A 145 -3.48 -4.49 -12.30
CA TYR A 145 -3.47 -4.61 -13.75
C TYR A 145 -3.01 -6.00 -14.23
N ILE A 146 -1.92 -6.51 -13.66
CA ILE A 146 -1.38 -7.83 -14.01
C ILE A 146 -2.41 -8.93 -13.69
N LEU A 147 -3.01 -8.87 -12.49
CA LEU A 147 -4.00 -9.87 -12.06
C LEU A 147 -5.27 -9.82 -12.90
N ALA A 148 -5.77 -8.63 -13.24
CA ALA A 148 -6.93 -8.50 -14.13
C ALA A 148 -6.64 -9.09 -15.52
N LYS A 149 -5.45 -8.83 -16.08
CA LYS A 149 -5.06 -9.37 -17.39
C LYS A 149 -4.94 -10.89 -17.39
N ASN A 150 -4.40 -11.47 -16.32
CA ASN A 150 -4.30 -12.94 -16.20
C ASN A 150 -5.68 -13.59 -16.11
N ASN A 151 -6.62 -12.96 -15.43
CA ASN A 151 -7.99 -13.48 -15.34
C ASN A 151 -8.74 -13.37 -16.67
N GLU A 152 -8.55 -12.31 -17.48
CA GLU A 152 -9.10 -12.22 -18.83
C GLU A 152 -8.67 -13.43 -19.68
N ASN A 153 -7.44 -13.88 -19.59
CA ASN A 153 -6.91 -15.01 -20.35
C ASN A 153 -7.53 -16.36 -19.91
N ASN A 154 -7.90 -16.50 -18.64
CA ASN A 154 -8.51 -17.73 -18.10
C ASN A 154 -9.99 -17.90 -18.50
N TRP A 155 -10.68 -16.84 -18.96
CA TRP A 155 -12.05 -16.91 -19.45
C TRP A 155 -12.15 -17.26 -20.95
N ILE A 156 -11.01 -17.30 -21.67
CA ILE A 156 -10.94 -17.50 -23.14
C ILE A 156 -10.66 -18.97 -23.49
N GLU A 157 -10.39 -19.86 -22.54
CA GLU A 157 -10.34 -21.29 -22.83
C GLU A 157 -11.75 -21.92 -22.69
N PRO A 158 -12.47 -22.18 -23.82
CA PRO A 158 -13.66 -22.99 -23.77
C PRO A 158 -13.27 -24.44 -23.50
N TYR A 159 -13.94 -25.08 -22.57
CA TYR A 159 -13.91 -26.53 -22.39
C TYR A 159 -14.31 -27.28 -23.67
#